data_774995c40c55331d1118ae5e1e865c8d
#
_entry.id   774995c40c55331d1118ae5e1e865c8d
#
_cell.length_a   1.000
_cell.length_b   1.000
_cell.length_c   1.000
_cell.angle_alpha   90.00
_cell.angle_beta   90.00
_cell.angle_gamma   90.00
#
_symmetry.space_group_name_H-M   'P 1'
#
loop_
_entity.id
_entity.type
_entity.pdbx_description
1 polymer ?
#
loop_
_entity_poly.entity_id
_entity_poly.type
_entity_poly.pdbx_seq_one_letter_code
_entity_poly.pdbx_strand_id
1 'polypeptide(L)'
;LAAISAVSHITLTTRRRGAPGGTHMTLDAGEIQDMYETGCPEGTTMIVRDLFYNTPARRKFLKTDRAEGAACAAAALRCALGRPDVSVRCIRDGEELFFSPGDNKLDSCVYSLLGRELAKTLLPCEGEVDGVRVHGFISSPAAGRGSRAQQHFFCNGRWIRSAALQAALEQAYRNTLLVGRFPACVLYVELSCAAVDVNVHPAKTEVKFSHERAVFDAVYYGARAALEAERAPAAAAPKPSVPKPEPVSAPAPKADPFLPAAPSRSAAPAAPTFAPARTYAPAAPA
;
A
#
# COMPACT_ATOMS: atom_id res chain seq x y z
N LEU A 1 14.59 19.16 8.00
CA LEU A 1 13.84 19.87 9.06
C LEU A 1 14.26 21.33 9.19
N ALA A 2 15.57 21.66 9.19
CA ALA A 2 16.06 23.04 9.31
C ALA A 2 15.42 24.02 8.30
N ALA A 3 15.24 23.61 7.02
CA ALA A 3 14.58 24.44 6.02
C ALA A 3 13.08 24.66 6.28
N ILE A 4 12.42 23.73 6.95
CA ILE A 4 11.01 23.86 7.35
C ILE A 4 10.90 24.75 8.56
N SER A 5 11.75 24.57 9.57
CA SER A 5 11.74 25.40 10.78
C SER A 5 11.99 26.87 10.49
N ALA A 6 12.87 27.19 9.53
CA ALA A 6 13.16 28.56 9.14
C ALA A 6 11.95 29.35 8.57
N VAL A 7 10.87 28.68 8.21
CA VAL A 7 9.69 29.30 7.57
C VAL A 7 8.36 28.89 8.23
N SER A 8 8.39 28.39 9.46
CA SER A 8 7.21 27.90 10.17
C SER A 8 7.40 27.97 11.69
N HIS A 9 6.30 27.80 12.43
CA HIS A 9 6.35 27.50 13.86
C HIS A 9 6.36 25.99 14.05
N ILE A 10 7.34 25.45 14.80
CA ILE A 10 7.43 24.03 15.08
C ILE A 10 7.30 23.77 16.58
N THR A 11 6.48 22.79 16.92
CA THR A 11 6.46 22.18 18.24
C THR A 11 6.93 20.74 18.10
N LEU A 12 7.98 20.37 18.81
CA LEU A 12 8.56 19.03 18.83
C LEU A 12 8.47 18.46 20.24
N THR A 13 7.95 17.25 20.38
CA THR A 13 7.99 16.48 21.61
C THR A 13 8.52 15.09 21.29
N THR A 14 9.60 14.70 21.96
CA THR A 14 10.29 13.44 21.65
C THR A 14 10.79 12.75 22.90
N ARG A 15 10.67 11.41 22.92
CA ARG A 15 11.28 10.56 23.94
C ARG A 15 11.94 9.35 23.27
N ARG A 16 13.20 9.15 23.61
CA ARG A 16 13.93 7.95 23.18
C ARG A 16 13.34 6.73 23.89
N ARG A 17 13.30 5.59 23.16
CA ARG A 17 12.86 4.32 23.73
C ARG A 17 13.67 3.97 24.99
N GLY A 18 12.96 3.65 26.10
CA GLY A 18 13.54 3.34 27.40
C GLY A 18 14.09 4.51 28.19
N ALA A 19 13.98 5.75 27.72
CA ALA A 19 14.38 6.93 28.50
C ALA A 19 13.32 7.28 29.56
N PRO A 20 13.73 7.77 30.76
CA PRO A 20 12.80 8.12 31.83
C PRO A 20 11.96 9.37 31.52
N GLY A 21 12.49 10.30 30.74
CA GLY A 21 11.84 11.54 30.31
C GLY A 21 12.00 11.79 28.83
N GLY A 22 11.26 12.75 28.31
CA GLY A 22 11.36 13.25 26.97
C GLY A 22 11.71 14.73 26.94
N THR A 23 11.86 15.29 25.76
CA THR A 23 12.15 16.70 25.53
C THR A 23 11.02 17.34 24.75
N HIS A 24 10.58 18.49 25.20
CA HIS A 24 9.72 19.42 24.48
C HIS A 24 10.55 20.60 23.97
N MET A 25 10.29 20.98 22.70
CA MET A 25 10.98 22.09 22.08
C MET A 25 10.03 22.86 21.17
N THR A 26 10.08 24.18 21.22
CA THR A 26 9.39 25.06 20.28
C THR A 26 10.40 25.88 19.49
N LEU A 27 10.14 26.02 18.19
CA LEU A 27 10.95 26.83 17.28
C LEU A 27 10.06 27.81 16.53
N ASP A 28 10.61 29.01 16.37
CA ASP A 28 10.05 30.08 15.55
C ASP A 28 11.12 30.56 14.55
N ALA A 29 10.80 30.54 13.27
CA ALA A 29 11.74 30.92 12.19
C ALA A 29 13.12 30.23 12.26
N GLY A 30 13.18 29.02 12.83
CA GLY A 30 14.41 28.24 13.00
C GLY A 30 15.14 28.47 14.30
N GLU A 31 14.73 29.43 15.11
CA GLU A 31 15.30 29.73 16.44
C GLU A 31 14.54 28.98 17.53
N ILE A 32 15.26 28.40 18.48
CA ILE A 32 14.67 27.74 19.65
C ILE A 32 14.14 28.78 20.58
N GLN A 33 12.84 28.78 20.86
CA GLN A 33 12.18 29.65 21.81
C GLN A 33 12.18 29.05 23.22
N ASP A 34 11.80 27.75 23.30
CA ASP A 34 11.76 27.00 24.54
C ASP A 34 12.28 25.59 24.35
N MET A 35 12.97 25.05 25.35
CA MET A 35 13.37 23.67 25.44
C MET A 35 13.40 23.21 26.90
N TYR A 36 12.63 22.16 27.22
CA TYR A 36 12.55 21.62 28.58
C TYR A 36 12.23 20.12 28.59
N GLU A 37 12.52 19.49 29.72
CA GLU A 37 12.16 18.08 29.93
C GLU A 37 10.65 17.93 30.22
N THR A 38 10.04 16.89 29.66
CA THR A 38 8.61 16.62 29.82
C THR A 38 8.31 15.13 29.79
N GLY A 39 7.20 14.76 30.44
CA GLY A 39 6.64 13.41 30.29
C GLY A 39 5.89 13.30 28.96
N CYS A 40 6.30 12.36 28.11
CA CYS A 40 5.60 12.09 26.86
C CYS A 40 5.71 10.59 26.48
N PRO A 41 4.87 10.06 25.57
CA PRO A 41 5.04 8.74 25.01
C PRO A 41 6.38 8.57 24.29
N GLU A 42 6.86 7.34 24.19
CA GLU A 42 8.02 7.03 23.35
C GLU A 42 7.74 7.36 21.87
N GLY A 43 8.75 7.89 21.20
CA GLY A 43 8.63 8.34 19.81
C GLY A 43 8.76 9.85 19.67
N THR A 44 8.33 10.37 18.52
CA THR A 44 8.44 11.79 18.19
C THR A 44 7.12 12.30 17.64
N THR A 45 6.62 13.38 18.24
CA THR A 45 5.50 14.17 17.73
C THR A 45 6.05 15.50 17.23
N MET A 46 5.76 15.83 15.98
CA MET A 46 6.14 17.10 15.37
C MET A 46 4.91 17.80 14.82
N ILE A 47 4.72 19.04 15.21
CA ILE A 47 3.62 19.88 14.75
C ILE A 47 4.24 21.06 14.02
N VAL A 48 3.87 21.26 12.77
CA VAL A 48 4.28 22.39 11.93
C VAL A 48 3.07 23.27 11.69
N ARG A 49 3.17 24.55 12.02
CA ARG A 49 2.09 25.53 11.84
C ARG A 49 2.56 26.71 11.02
N ASP A 50 1.63 27.39 10.39
CA ASP A 50 1.82 28.67 9.71
C ASP A 50 2.97 28.65 8.69
N LEU A 51 3.02 27.60 7.86
CA LEU A 51 4.04 27.45 6.84
C LEU A 51 4.12 28.70 5.94
N PHE A 52 5.34 29.26 5.79
CA PHE A 52 5.63 30.48 5.04
C PHE A 52 5.05 31.77 5.64
N TYR A 53 4.73 31.82 6.95
CA TYR A 53 4.22 33.04 7.59
C TYR A 53 5.18 34.23 7.44
N ASN A 54 6.48 33.98 7.53
CA ASN A 54 7.56 34.97 7.43
C ASN A 54 8.10 35.15 5.99
N THR A 55 7.56 34.43 5.02
CA THR A 55 7.98 34.48 3.60
C THR A 55 6.77 34.68 2.66
N PRO A 56 6.17 35.89 2.62
CA PRO A 56 4.92 36.15 1.89
C PRO A 56 4.99 35.81 0.40
N ALA A 57 6.15 35.99 -0.23
CA ALA A 57 6.35 35.62 -1.62
C ALA A 57 6.16 34.12 -1.84
N ARG A 58 6.70 33.25 -0.97
CA ARG A 58 6.51 31.80 -1.06
C ARG A 58 5.09 31.40 -0.74
N ARG A 59 4.45 32.05 0.24
CA ARG A 59 3.04 31.80 0.61
C ARG A 59 2.10 32.02 -0.57
N LYS A 60 2.36 33.00 -1.43
CA LYS A 60 1.55 33.27 -2.64
C LYS A 60 1.61 32.15 -3.68
N PHE A 61 2.62 31.28 -3.67
CA PHE A 61 2.73 30.15 -4.56
C PHE A 61 2.01 28.89 -4.07
N LEU A 62 1.53 28.87 -2.82
CA LEU A 62 0.68 27.80 -2.33
C LEU A 62 -0.63 27.77 -3.13
N LYS A 63 -1.04 26.59 -3.49
CA LYS A 63 -2.34 26.33 -4.10
C LYS A 63 -3.43 26.36 -3.03
N THR A 64 -4.63 25.93 -3.42
CA THR A 64 -5.73 25.76 -2.45
C THR A 64 -5.39 24.66 -1.45
N ASP A 65 -5.91 24.75 -0.22
CA ASP A 65 -5.68 23.77 0.86
C ASP A 65 -6.02 22.34 0.41
N ARG A 66 -7.08 22.20 -0.38
CA ARG A 66 -7.46 20.91 -0.99
C ARG A 66 -6.38 20.37 -1.92
N ALA A 67 -5.76 21.23 -2.74
CA ALA A 67 -4.73 20.81 -3.69
C ALA A 67 -3.41 20.47 -2.96
N GLU A 68 -3.01 21.28 -1.98
CA GLU A 68 -1.83 21.02 -1.16
C GLU A 68 -2.02 19.76 -0.30
N GLY A 69 -3.18 19.60 0.34
CA GLY A 69 -3.53 18.38 1.08
C GLY A 69 -3.51 17.12 0.22
N ALA A 70 -3.98 17.20 -1.03
CA ALA A 70 -3.88 16.09 -1.98
C ALA A 70 -2.43 15.77 -2.36
N ALA A 71 -1.57 16.78 -2.52
CA ALA A 71 -0.15 16.59 -2.79
C ALA A 71 0.58 15.96 -1.60
N CYS A 72 0.26 16.37 -0.37
CA CYS A 72 0.78 15.76 0.86
C CYS A 72 0.35 14.30 0.99
N ALA A 73 -0.92 13.99 0.77
CA ALA A 73 -1.43 12.62 0.80
C ALA A 73 -0.75 11.73 -0.26
N ALA A 74 -0.54 12.26 -1.48
CA ALA A 74 0.19 11.54 -2.52
C ALA A 74 1.67 11.32 -2.16
N ALA A 75 2.31 12.24 -1.44
CA ALA A 75 3.67 12.06 -0.93
C ALA A 75 3.71 10.97 0.16
N ALA A 76 2.79 11.01 1.12
CA ALA A 76 2.68 10.02 2.18
C ALA A 76 2.40 8.60 1.62
N LEU A 77 1.52 8.49 0.60
CA LEU A 77 1.24 7.23 -0.09
C LEU A 77 2.51 6.65 -0.73
N ARG A 78 3.31 7.47 -1.41
CA ARG A 78 4.59 7.03 -1.98
C ARG A 78 5.60 6.58 -0.93
N CYS A 79 5.64 7.26 0.22
CA CYS A 79 6.47 6.82 1.35
C CYS A 79 6.02 5.45 1.87
N ALA A 80 4.72 5.24 2.04
CA ALA A 80 4.16 3.98 2.50
C ALA A 80 4.41 2.83 1.50
N LEU A 81 4.19 3.07 0.20
CA LEU A 81 4.54 2.08 -0.84
C LEU A 81 6.03 1.77 -0.86
N GLY A 82 6.91 2.76 -0.62
CA GLY A 82 8.37 2.55 -0.58
C GLY A 82 8.87 1.79 0.64
N ARG A 83 8.05 1.64 1.68
CA ARG A 83 8.39 0.99 2.95
C ARG A 83 7.21 0.14 3.46
N PRO A 84 6.95 -1.02 2.83
CA PRO A 84 5.88 -1.92 3.27
C PRO A 84 6.08 -2.47 4.69
N ASP A 85 7.29 -2.41 5.21
CA ASP A 85 7.69 -2.78 6.57
C ASP A 85 7.32 -1.73 7.63
N VAL A 86 6.85 -0.55 7.22
CA VAL A 86 6.47 0.56 8.11
C VAL A 86 4.96 0.79 8.06
N SER A 87 4.32 0.81 9.24
CA SER A 87 2.92 1.22 9.33
C SER A 87 2.81 2.73 9.13
N VAL A 88 1.96 3.14 8.18
CA VAL A 88 1.73 4.54 7.84
C VAL A 88 0.24 4.84 7.85
N ARG A 89 -0.16 5.83 8.65
CA ARG A 89 -1.52 6.35 8.70
C ARG A 89 -1.55 7.78 8.19
N CYS A 90 -2.41 8.07 7.24
CA CYS A 90 -2.60 9.41 6.70
C CYS A 90 -3.99 9.92 7.02
N ILE A 91 -4.06 11.04 7.75
CA ILE A 91 -5.31 11.71 8.13
C ILE A 91 -5.30 13.11 7.52
N ARG A 92 -6.41 13.55 6.93
CA ARG A 92 -6.61 14.90 6.41
C ARG A 92 -7.96 15.41 6.86
N ASP A 93 -8.00 16.60 7.43
CA ASP A 93 -9.23 17.25 7.90
C ASP A 93 -10.06 16.36 8.86
N GLY A 94 -9.37 15.53 9.68
CA GLY A 94 -9.99 14.60 10.61
C GLY A 94 -10.43 13.26 10.00
N GLU A 95 -10.35 13.11 8.68
CA GLU A 95 -10.71 11.88 7.96
C GLU A 95 -9.46 11.05 7.63
N GLU A 96 -9.51 9.74 7.90
CA GLU A 96 -8.44 8.81 7.50
C GLU A 96 -8.52 8.54 6.01
N LEU A 97 -7.48 8.96 5.26
CA LEU A 97 -7.39 8.73 3.83
C LEU A 97 -6.91 7.34 3.50
N PHE A 98 -5.94 6.83 4.25
CA PHE A 98 -5.43 5.47 4.13
C PHE A 98 -4.63 5.05 5.36
N PHE A 99 -4.48 3.73 5.49
CA PHE A 99 -3.66 3.08 6.49
C PHE A 99 -2.87 1.92 5.87
N SER A 100 -1.55 1.90 6.04
CA SER A 100 -0.67 0.79 5.67
C SER A 100 -0.30 -0.02 6.91
N PRO A 101 -0.45 -1.36 6.90
CA PRO A 101 -0.28 -2.17 8.11
C PRO A 101 1.19 -2.27 8.58
N GLY A 102 2.17 -2.18 7.69
CA GLY A 102 3.59 -2.33 8.05
C GLY A 102 4.01 -3.78 8.29
N ASP A 103 3.34 -4.72 7.66
CA ASP A 103 3.57 -6.17 7.81
C ASP A 103 4.67 -6.72 6.90
N ASN A 104 5.38 -5.84 6.21
CA ASN A 104 6.41 -6.15 5.21
C ASN A 104 5.90 -6.99 4.03
N LYS A 105 4.59 -6.92 3.74
CA LYS A 105 3.98 -7.57 2.58
C LYS A 105 3.53 -6.53 1.58
N LEU A 106 4.07 -6.59 0.39
CA LEU A 106 3.76 -5.62 -0.64
C LEU A 106 2.31 -5.71 -1.12
N ASP A 107 1.76 -6.90 -1.24
CA ASP A 107 0.36 -7.14 -1.59
C ASP A 107 -0.62 -6.54 -0.58
N SER A 108 -0.39 -6.73 0.73
CA SER A 108 -1.16 -6.09 1.80
C SER A 108 -1.09 -4.56 1.71
N CYS A 109 0.13 -4.04 1.52
CA CYS A 109 0.39 -2.61 1.39
C CYS A 109 -0.35 -2.02 0.18
N VAL A 110 -0.22 -2.65 -0.99
CA VAL A 110 -0.87 -2.22 -2.24
C VAL A 110 -2.39 -2.29 -2.11
N TYR A 111 -2.93 -3.36 -1.52
CA TYR A 111 -4.37 -3.49 -1.28
C TYR A 111 -4.91 -2.36 -0.41
N SER A 112 -4.21 -2.05 0.68
CA SER A 112 -4.61 -1.01 1.63
C SER A 112 -4.50 0.41 1.05
N LEU A 113 -3.46 0.68 0.24
CA LEU A 113 -3.16 2.02 -0.27
C LEU A 113 -3.82 2.35 -1.60
N LEU A 114 -3.90 1.38 -2.52
CA LEU A 114 -4.44 1.60 -3.87
C LEU A 114 -5.89 1.13 -4.02
N GLY A 115 -6.41 0.50 -2.97
CA GLY A 115 -7.78 0.03 -2.89
C GLY A 115 -8.00 -1.33 -3.56
N ARG A 116 -9.07 -1.99 -3.09
CA ARG A 116 -9.44 -3.37 -3.48
C ARG A 116 -9.61 -3.55 -4.98
N GLU A 117 -10.23 -2.59 -5.64
CA GLU A 117 -10.57 -2.71 -7.07
C GLU A 117 -9.33 -2.74 -7.97
N LEU A 118 -8.33 -1.90 -7.66
CA LEU A 118 -7.07 -1.95 -8.39
C LEU A 118 -6.25 -3.18 -7.99
N ALA A 119 -6.14 -3.47 -6.70
CA ALA A 119 -5.33 -4.58 -6.20
C ALA A 119 -5.72 -5.93 -6.81
N LYS A 120 -7.01 -6.19 -7.04
CA LYS A 120 -7.50 -7.41 -7.70
C LYS A 120 -7.08 -7.56 -9.16
N THR A 121 -6.69 -6.47 -9.80
CA THR A 121 -6.29 -6.45 -11.21
C THR A 121 -4.78 -6.45 -11.39
N LEU A 122 -4.04 -6.50 -10.30
CA LEU A 122 -2.59 -6.46 -10.34
C LEU A 122 -2.00 -7.85 -10.55
N LEU A 123 -1.03 -7.92 -11.43
CA LEU A 123 -0.26 -9.10 -11.78
C LEU A 123 1.14 -8.97 -11.17
N PRO A 124 1.69 -10.02 -10.56
CA PRO A 124 3.08 -10.02 -10.14
C PRO A 124 3.99 -9.84 -11.35
N CYS A 125 4.99 -8.99 -11.21
CA CYS A 125 5.95 -8.67 -12.24
C CYS A 125 7.35 -8.86 -11.68
N GLU A 126 8.13 -9.72 -12.30
CA GLU A 126 9.54 -9.96 -11.97
C GLU A 126 10.38 -10.00 -13.24
N GLY A 127 11.58 -9.42 -13.19
CA GLY A 127 12.52 -9.41 -14.31
C GLY A 127 13.93 -9.14 -13.82
N GLU A 128 14.91 -9.69 -14.53
CA GLU A 128 16.32 -9.45 -14.27
C GLU A 128 17.09 -9.38 -15.58
N VAL A 129 17.85 -8.31 -15.80
CA VAL A 129 18.71 -8.12 -16.96
C VAL A 129 19.97 -7.38 -16.52
N ASP A 130 21.14 -7.92 -16.84
CA ASP A 130 22.46 -7.30 -16.62
C ASP A 130 22.66 -6.77 -15.17
N GLY A 131 22.19 -7.51 -14.16
CA GLY A 131 22.30 -7.12 -12.75
C GLY A 131 21.31 -6.06 -12.31
N VAL A 132 20.32 -5.70 -13.15
CA VAL A 132 19.15 -4.91 -12.79
C VAL A 132 18.00 -5.84 -12.51
N ARG A 133 17.53 -5.88 -11.27
CA ARG A 133 16.36 -6.65 -10.84
C ARG A 133 15.15 -5.73 -10.74
N VAL A 134 14.03 -6.20 -11.29
CA VAL A 134 12.73 -5.53 -11.20
C VAL A 134 11.74 -6.48 -10.56
N HIS A 135 10.99 -5.99 -9.57
CA HIS A 135 9.92 -6.76 -8.94
C HIS A 135 8.76 -5.85 -8.53
N GLY A 136 7.58 -6.43 -8.32
CA GLY A 136 6.40 -5.72 -7.88
C GLY A 136 5.15 -6.12 -8.63
N PHE A 137 4.31 -5.13 -8.94
CA PHE A 137 3.00 -5.36 -9.56
C PHE A 137 2.75 -4.42 -10.74
N ILE A 138 2.07 -4.97 -11.75
CA ILE A 138 1.53 -4.22 -12.90
C ILE A 138 0.04 -4.53 -13.05
N SER A 139 -0.75 -3.61 -13.59
CA SER A 139 -2.18 -3.85 -13.80
C SER A 139 -2.43 -4.75 -15.01
N SER A 140 -3.50 -5.56 -14.96
CA SER A 140 -3.96 -6.24 -16.15
C SER A 140 -4.39 -5.24 -17.24
N PRO A 141 -4.36 -5.61 -18.53
CA PRO A 141 -4.78 -4.72 -19.62
C PRO A 141 -6.21 -4.20 -19.49
N ALA A 142 -7.11 -4.97 -18.87
CA ALA A 142 -8.49 -4.57 -18.64
C ALA A 142 -8.62 -3.39 -17.65
N ALA A 143 -7.62 -3.17 -16.79
CA ALA A 143 -7.61 -2.15 -15.74
C ALA A 143 -6.86 -0.86 -16.13
N GLY A 144 -6.70 -0.58 -17.44
CA GLY A 144 -6.04 0.63 -17.93
C GLY A 144 -6.63 1.93 -17.37
N ARG A 145 -5.76 2.88 -17.01
CA ARG A 145 -6.11 4.17 -16.39
C ARG A 145 -6.05 5.33 -17.40
N GLY A 146 -6.80 6.40 -17.14
CA GLY A 146 -6.79 7.60 -17.99
C GLY A 146 -5.55 8.49 -17.83
N SER A 147 -4.67 8.20 -16.88
CA SER A 147 -3.45 8.95 -16.62
C SER A 147 -2.36 8.07 -16.00
N ARG A 148 -1.11 8.58 -16.00
CA ARG A 148 0.06 7.94 -15.39
C ARG A 148 0.16 8.13 -13.86
N ALA A 149 -0.87 8.68 -13.21
CA ALA A 149 -0.83 9.02 -11.78
C ALA A 149 -0.64 7.79 -10.86
N GLN A 150 -0.99 6.61 -11.37
CA GLN A 150 -0.84 5.34 -10.64
C GLN A 150 0.37 4.51 -11.13
N GLN A 151 1.35 5.14 -11.75
CA GLN A 151 2.65 4.54 -12.03
C GLN A 151 3.63 4.92 -10.92
N HIS A 152 3.95 3.96 -10.07
CA HIS A 152 4.88 4.14 -8.96
C HIS A 152 6.13 3.33 -9.21
N PHE A 153 7.24 4.02 -9.43
CA PHE A 153 8.56 3.39 -9.61
C PHE A 153 9.45 3.74 -8.44
N PHE A 154 10.15 2.73 -7.93
CA PHE A 154 11.13 2.87 -6.86
C PHE A 154 12.48 2.37 -7.34
N CYS A 155 13.53 3.13 -7.10
CA CYS A 155 14.91 2.74 -7.36
C CYS A 155 15.67 2.64 -6.04
N ASN A 156 16.14 1.45 -5.70
CA ASN A 156 16.82 1.19 -4.42
C ASN A 156 16.04 1.78 -3.21
N GLY A 157 14.71 1.56 -3.16
CA GLY A 157 13.81 2.05 -2.11
C GLY A 157 13.39 3.53 -2.23
N ARG A 158 13.89 4.28 -3.21
CA ARG A 158 13.52 5.68 -3.45
C ARG A 158 12.49 5.80 -4.57
N TRP A 159 11.40 6.49 -4.30
CA TRP A 159 10.45 6.82 -5.36
C TRP A 159 11.07 7.77 -6.39
N ILE A 160 10.91 7.43 -7.65
CA ILE A 160 11.46 8.19 -8.79
C ILE A 160 10.43 8.40 -9.91
N ARG A 161 10.68 9.42 -10.69
CA ARG A 161 10.07 9.63 -12.01
C ARG A 161 11.12 9.35 -13.07
N SER A 162 10.83 8.43 -13.97
CA SER A 162 11.74 8.11 -15.08
C SER A 162 10.93 7.91 -16.35
N ALA A 163 11.23 8.70 -17.36
CA ALA A 163 10.61 8.56 -18.69
C ALA A 163 10.97 7.21 -19.33
N ALA A 164 12.18 6.71 -19.09
CA ALA A 164 12.63 5.41 -19.58
C ALA A 164 11.80 4.25 -18.98
N LEU A 165 11.56 4.25 -17.66
CA LEU A 165 10.75 3.23 -17.01
C LEU A 165 9.27 3.28 -17.46
N GLN A 166 8.73 4.49 -17.61
CA GLN A 166 7.38 4.68 -18.16
C GLN A 166 7.27 4.14 -19.59
N ALA A 167 8.24 4.48 -20.44
CA ALA A 167 8.28 4.03 -21.84
C ALA A 167 8.43 2.50 -21.92
N ALA A 168 9.30 1.90 -21.10
CA ALA A 168 9.50 0.45 -21.05
C ALA A 168 8.21 -0.28 -20.67
N LEU A 169 7.55 0.18 -19.60
CA LEU A 169 6.27 -0.39 -19.16
C LEU A 169 5.20 -0.23 -20.25
N GLU A 170 5.00 0.98 -20.78
CA GLU A 170 3.99 1.26 -21.80
C GLU A 170 4.25 0.49 -23.11
N GLN A 171 5.52 0.29 -23.47
CA GLN A 171 5.88 -0.54 -24.63
C GLN A 171 5.54 -2.01 -24.44
N ALA A 172 5.67 -2.56 -23.22
CA ALA A 172 5.24 -3.94 -22.92
C ALA A 172 3.73 -4.14 -23.13
N TYR A 173 2.94 -3.06 -22.89
CA TYR A 173 1.49 -3.07 -23.13
C TYR A 173 1.07 -2.72 -24.56
N ARG A 174 2.00 -2.51 -25.45
CA ARG A 174 1.67 -2.16 -26.83
C ARG A 174 0.75 -3.22 -27.46
N ASN A 175 -0.34 -2.76 -28.07
CA ASN A 175 -1.41 -3.58 -28.67
C ASN A 175 -2.28 -4.37 -27.65
N THR A 176 -2.18 -4.06 -26.36
CA THR A 176 -3.01 -4.71 -25.32
C THR A 176 -3.90 -3.71 -24.59
N LEU A 177 -3.49 -2.46 -24.49
CA LEU A 177 -4.28 -1.37 -23.93
C LEU A 177 -4.97 -0.57 -25.04
N LEU A 178 -6.14 -0.04 -24.73
CA LEU A 178 -6.82 0.94 -25.57
C LEU A 178 -6.00 2.23 -25.68
N VAL A 179 -6.12 2.93 -26.80
CA VAL A 179 -5.48 4.22 -27.03
C VAL A 179 -5.87 5.22 -25.94
N GLY A 180 -4.88 5.93 -25.39
CA GLY A 180 -5.10 6.89 -24.29
C GLY A 180 -5.26 6.26 -22.91
N ARG A 181 -5.04 4.94 -22.77
CA ARG A 181 -4.99 4.26 -21.48
C ARG A 181 -3.55 3.93 -21.08
N PHE A 182 -3.29 3.99 -19.79
CA PHE A 182 -1.98 3.75 -19.19
C PHE A 182 -2.07 2.62 -18.16
N PRO A 183 -1.06 1.74 -18.07
CA PRO A 183 -1.01 0.73 -17.02
C PRO A 183 -0.75 1.40 -15.69
N ALA A 184 -1.35 0.87 -14.61
CA ALA A 184 -0.92 1.16 -13.26
C ALA A 184 0.21 0.20 -12.87
N CYS A 185 1.12 0.64 -12.01
CA CYS A 185 2.18 -0.22 -11.50
C CYS A 185 2.70 0.24 -10.13
N VAL A 186 3.27 -0.70 -9.41
CA VAL A 186 4.15 -0.48 -8.27
C VAL A 186 5.37 -1.36 -8.53
N LEU A 187 6.44 -0.78 -9.05
CA LEU A 187 7.65 -1.50 -9.46
C LEU A 187 8.86 -1.00 -8.70
N TYR A 188 9.64 -1.93 -8.20
CA TYR A 188 10.92 -1.70 -7.55
C TYR A 188 12.03 -2.14 -8.50
N VAL A 189 12.98 -1.26 -8.70
CA VAL A 189 14.17 -1.47 -9.51
C VAL A 189 15.37 -1.47 -8.59
N GLU A 190 16.03 -2.60 -8.48
CA GLU A 190 17.21 -2.80 -7.66
C GLU A 190 18.44 -2.96 -8.56
N LEU A 191 19.44 -2.14 -8.32
CA LEU A 191 20.69 -2.17 -9.05
C LEU A 191 21.83 -1.62 -8.18
N SER A 192 23.08 -1.83 -8.63
CA SER A 192 24.23 -1.29 -7.95
C SER A 192 24.13 0.22 -7.75
N CYS A 193 24.40 0.72 -6.56
CA CYS A 193 24.42 2.16 -6.28
C CYS A 193 25.42 2.94 -7.16
N ALA A 194 26.47 2.28 -7.66
CA ALA A 194 27.41 2.87 -8.60
C ALA A 194 26.84 3.06 -10.01
N ALA A 195 25.73 2.35 -10.33
CA ALA A 195 25.09 2.42 -11.64
C ALA A 195 23.95 3.46 -11.70
N VAL A 196 23.71 4.22 -10.64
CA VAL A 196 22.64 5.23 -10.56
C VAL A 196 23.14 6.53 -9.93
N ASP A 197 22.95 7.65 -10.63
CA ASP A 197 23.17 8.98 -10.07
C ASP A 197 21.82 9.56 -9.64
N VAL A 198 21.69 9.84 -8.35
CA VAL A 198 20.48 10.41 -7.71
C VAL A 198 20.58 11.93 -7.56
N ASN A 199 21.73 12.52 -7.82
CA ASN A 199 21.97 13.97 -7.64
C ASN A 199 21.70 14.78 -8.91
N VAL A 200 20.62 14.46 -9.62
CA VAL A 200 20.24 15.08 -10.88
C VAL A 200 19.25 16.23 -10.66
N HIS A 201 18.34 16.09 -9.71
CA HIS A 201 17.29 17.07 -9.44
C HIS A 201 17.24 17.44 -7.94
N PRO A 202 17.00 18.73 -7.57
CA PRO A 202 16.97 19.16 -6.16
C PRO A 202 16.03 18.34 -5.27
N ALA A 203 14.86 17.96 -5.78
CA ALA A 203 13.92 17.09 -5.06
C ALA A 203 14.31 15.59 -5.09
N LYS A 204 15.39 15.23 -5.81
CA LYS A 204 15.89 13.85 -5.96
C LYS A 204 14.80 12.87 -6.42
N THR A 205 13.86 13.36 -7.22
CA THR A 205 12.79 12.55 -7.82
C THR A 205 13.16 11.98 -9.18
N GLU A 206 14.24 12.47 -9.76
CA GLU A 206 14.80 12.00 -11.02
C GLU A 206 16.18 11.40 -10.80
N VAL A 207 16.48 10.35 -11.52
CA VAL A 207 17.75 9.64 -11.44
C VAL A 207 18.29 9.43 -12.85
N LYS A 208 19.62 9.34 -12.97
CA LYS A 208 20.29 9.00 -14.20
C LYS A 208 20.94 7.63 -14.06
N PHE A 209 20.58 6.72 -14.96
CA PHE A 209 21.14 5.38 -14.99
C PHE A 209 22.38 5.34 -15.88
N SER A 210 23.44 4.69 -15.44
CA SER A 210 24.64 4.48 -16.26
C SER A 210 24.36 3.56 -17.44
N HIS A 211 23.47 2.57 -17.24
CA HIS A 211 23.05 1.59 -18.25
C HIS A 211 21.53 1.62 -18.40
N GLU A 212 21.02 2.71 -19.00
CA GLU A 212 19.57 2.93 -19.16
C GLU A 212 18.90 1.79 -19.95
N ARG A 213 19.62 1.21 -20.91
CA ARG A 213 19.13 0.08 -21.72
C ARG A 213 18.82 -1.15 -20.87
N ALA A 214 19.70 -1.53 -19.96
CA ALA A 214 19.48 -2.67 -19.06
C ALA A 214 18.25 -2.47 -18.17
N VAL A 215 18.10 -1.24 -17.64
CA VAL A 215 16.94 -0.85 -16.81
C VAL A 215 15.64 -0.91 -17.62
N PHE A 216 15.67 -0.38 -18.84
CA PHE A 216 14.53 -0.45 -19.77
C PHE A 216 14.16 -1.92 -20.08
N ASP A 217 15.14 -2.72 -20.47
CA ASP A 217 14.92 -4.11 -20.87
C ASP A 217 14.43 -4.97 -19.68
N ALA A 218 14.92 -4.74 -18.46
CA ALA A 218 14.44 -5.44 -17.27
C ALA A 218 12.94 -5.18 -16.99
N VAL A 219 12.51 -3.92 -17.07
CA VAL A 219 11.09 -3.56 -16.91
C VAL A 219 10.24 -4.10 -18.06
N TYR A 220 10.72 -3.96 -19.30
CA TYR A 220 9.99 -4.39 -20.49
C TYR A 220 9.75 -5.90 -20.49
N TYR A 221 10.81 -6.70 -20.31
CA TYR A 221 10.69 -8.14 -20.33
C TYR A 221 9.95 -8.69 -19.11
N GLY A 222 10.16 -8.12 -17.92
CA GLY A 222 9.41 -8.47 -16.72
C GLY A 222 7.91 -8.22 -16.88
N ALA A 223 7.52 -7.04 -17.36
CA ALA A 223 6.12 -6.71 -17.61
C ALA A 223 5.52 -7.60 -18.72
N ARG A 224 6.28 -7.87 -19.77
CA ARG A 224 5.82 -8.72 -20.88
C ARG A 224 5.59 -10.16 -20.42
N ALA A 225 6.51 -10.73 -19.64
CA ALA A 225 6.37 -12.07 -19.08
C ALA A 225 5.12 -12.18 -18.18
N ALA A 226 4.86 -11.16 -17.33
CA ALA A 226 3.66 -11.13 -16.50
C ALA A 226 2.37 -11.10 -17.32
N LEU A 227 2.34 -10.32 -18.42
CA LEU A 227 1.19 -10.25 -19.31
C LEU A 227 0.98 -11.53 -20.14
N GLU A 228 2.05 -12.22 -20.51
CA GLU A 228 1.99 -13.50 -21.20
C GLU A 228 1.49 -14.61 -20.26
N ALA A 229 1.91 -14.59 -18.99
CA ALA A 229 1.43 -15.52 -17.97
C ALA A 229 -0.07 -15.34 -17.68
N GLU A 230 -0.59 -14.10 -17.65
CA GLU A 230 -2.03 -13.83 -17.51
C GLU A 230 -2.84 -14.41 -18.70
N ARG A 231 -2.28 -14.36 -19.91
CA ARG A 231 -2.93 -14.83 -21.14
C ARG A 231 -2.86 -16.34 -21.32
N ALA A 232 -1.88 -17.00 -20.73
CA ALA A 232 -1.78 -18.44 -20.79
C ALA A 232 -3.04 -19.04 -20.16
N PRO A 233 -3.80 -19.91 -20.87
CA PRO A 233 -4.91 -20.60 -20.23
C PRO A 233 -4.33 -21.33 -19.02
N ALA A 234 -4.97 -21.17 -17.85
CA ALA A 234 -4.56 -21.83 -16.63
C ALA A 234 -4.37 -23.31 -16.98
N ALA A 235 -3.11 -23.73 -17.14
CA ALA A 235 -2.79 -25.14 -17.36
C ALA A 235 -3.42 -25.85 -16.19
N ALA A 236 -4.42 -26.70 -16.48
CA ALA A 236 -5.23 -27.37 -15.47
C ALA A 236 -4.26 -27.93 -14.42
N ALA A 237 -4.28 -27.37 -13.22
CA ALA A 237 -3.60 -27.99 -12.11
C ALA A 237 -4.01 -29.45 -12.12
N PRO A 238 -3.08 -30.41 -12.06
CA PRO A 238 -3.45 -31.81 -12.07
C PRO A 238 -4.45 -32.01 -10.93
N LYS A 239 -5.71 -32.34 -11.30
CA LYS A 239 -6.71 -32.67 -10.29
C LYS A 239 -6.08 -33.78 -9.46
N PRO A 240 -6.02 -33.63 -8.10
CA PRO A 240 -5.55 -34.72 -7.29
C PRO A 240 -6.38 -35.93 -7.68
N SER A 241 -5.73 -36.95 -8.22
CA SER A 241 -6.34 -38.22 -8.55
C SER A 241 -6.83 -38.79 -7.23
N VAL A 242 -8.13 -38.69 -6.98
CA VAL A 242 -8.78 -39.39 -5.88
C VAL A 242 -8.49 -40.87 -6.17
N PRO A 243 -7.80 -41.62 -5.30
CA PRO A 243 -7.60 -43.03 -5.49
C PRO A 243 -8.98 -43.68 -5.52
N LYS A 244 -9.26 -44.37 -6.61
CA LYS A 244 -10.48 -45.15 -6.79
C LYS A 244 -10.53 -46.14 -5.65
N PRO A 245 -11.61 -46.18 -4.83
CA PRO A 245 -11.70 -47.15 -3.76
C PRO A 245 -11.74 -48.55 -4.39
N GLU A 246 -10.79 -49.41 -4.00
CA GLU A 246 -10.83 -50.81 -4.31
C GLU A 246 -12.08 -51.44 -3.68
N PRO A 247 -12.75 -52.38 -4.36
CA PRO A 247 -13.94 -53.05 -3.81
C PRO A 247 -13.51 -53.92 -2.63
N VAL A 248 -13.81 -53.46 -1.44
CA VAL A 248 -13.66 -54.28 -0.23
C VAL A 248 -14.74 -55.37 -0.26
N SER A 249 -14.31 -56.59 -0.41
CA SER A 249 -15.11 -57.81 -0.27
C SER A 249 -15.77 -57.84 1.10
N ALA A 250 -17.10 -57.87 1.15
CA ALA A 250 -17.90 -57.95 2.38
C ALA A 250 -17.76 -59.33 3.02
N PRO A 251 -17.49 -59.45 4.33
CA PRO A 251 -17.68 -60.72 5.04
C PRO A 251 -19.17 -60.91 5.45
N ALA A 252 -19.63 -62.16 5.35
CA ALA A 252 -20.99 -62.61 5.59
C ALA A 252 -21.48 -62.34 7.04
N PRO A 253 -22.79 -62.14 7.26
CA PRO A 253 -23.36 -61.80 8.55
C PRO A 253 -23.41 -63.04 9.48
N LYS A 254 -22.85 -62.88 10.70
CA LYS A 254 -23.13 -63.81 11.83
C LYS A 254 -24.31 -63.27 12.62
N ALA A 255 -25.29 -64.15 12.81
CA ALA A 255 -26.48 -63.89 13.58
C ALA A 255 -26.18 -63.68 15.08
N ASP A 256 -26.76 -62.66 15.65
CA ASP A 256 -26.85 -62.45 17.08
C ASP A 256 -28.27 -62.75 17.62
N PRO A 257 -28.42 -63.46 18.69
CA PRO A 257 -29.66 -63.52 19.43
C PRO A 257 -29.57 -62.65 20.67
N PHE A 258 -30.27 -61.54 20.70
CA PHE A 258 -30.88 -60.99 21.95
C PHE A 258 -31.42 -59.58 21.68
N LEU A 259 -32.73 -59.44 21.46
CA LEU A 259 -33.51 -58.26 21.77
C LEU A 259 -33.87 -58.26 23.25
N PRO A 260 -33.97 -57.09 23.94
CA PRO A 260 -35.31 -56.51 24.03
C PRO A 260 -35.42 -54.96 24.06
N ALA A 261 -36.57 -54.55 23.53
CA ALA A 261 -37.45 -53.44 23.95
C ALA A 261 -36.94 -51.97 24.01
N ALA A 262 -37.61 -51.17 23.21
CA ALA A 262 -37.73 -49.73 23.34
C ALA A 262 -38.49 -49.26 24.58
N PRO A 263 -38.26 -48.05 25.10
CA PRO A 263 -39.41 -47.16 25.24
C PRO A 263 -39.18 -45.69 24.80
N SER A 264 -40.27 -45.22 24.19
CA SER A 264 -40.97 -43.91 24.33
C SER A 264 -40.23 -42.58 24.34
N ARG A 265 -40.64 -41.76 23.40
CA ARG A 265 -40.72 -40.30 23.29
C ARG A 265 -40.68 -39.51 24.62
N SER A 266 -39.85 -38.46 24.64
CA SER A 266 -40.10 -37.29 25.46
C SER A 266 -39.76 -36.01 24.68
N ALA A 267 -40.58 -35.01 24.93
CA ALA A 267 -40.82 -33.78 24.22
C ALA A 267 -39.62 -32.80 24.12
N ALA A 268 -39.59 -32.03 23.04
CA ALA A 268 -38.75 -30.84 22.86
C ALA A 268 -39.23 -29.69 23.75
N PRO A 269 -38.34 -28.84 24.29
CA PRO A 269 -38.73 -27.56 24.87
C PRO A 269 -38.65 -26.44 23.80
N ALA A 270 -39.61 -25.53 23.94
CA ALA A 270 -39.90 -24.39 23.06
C ALA A 270 -38.77 -23.32 23.06
N ALA A 271 -38.63 -22.66 21.91
CA ALA A 271 -37.79 -21.47 21.72
C ALA A 271 -38.39 -20.23 22.40
N PRO A 272 -37.58 -19.30 22.92
CA PRO A 272 -38.09 -18.04 23.45
C PRO A 272 -38.35 -17.02 22.32
N THR A 273 -39.54 -16.44 22.36
CA THR A 273 -40.04 -15.34 21.52
C THR A 273 -39.39 -14.01 21.95
N PHE A 274 -38.72 -13.32 21.09
CA PHE A 274 -38.27 -11.94 21.30
C PHE A 274 -39.37 -10.95 20.89
N ALA A 275 -39.68 -10.02 21.80
CA ALA A 275 -40.60 -8.91 21.59
C ALA A 275 -39.91 -7.76 20.82
N PRO A 276 -40.64 -6.97 20.02
CA PRO A 276 -40.04 -5.91 19.19
C PRO A 276 -39.70 -4.67 20.02
N ALA A 277 -38.57 -4.05 19.66
CA ALA A 277 -38.04 -2.81 20.23
C ALA A 277 -38.94 -1.62 19.93
N ARG A 278 -39.15 -0.75 20.90
CA ARG A 278 -39.89 0.50 20.83
C ARG A 278 -39.09 1.53 19.99
N THR A 279 -39.72 2.08 18.99
CA THR A 279 -39.32 3.27 18.24
C THR A 279 -39.41 4.51 19.13
N TYR A 280 -38.33 5.25 19.22
CA TYR A 280 -38.26 6.58 19.85
C TYR A 280 -38.47 7.67 18.79
N ALA A 281 -39.45 8.54 18.98
CA ALA A 281 -39.68 9.70 18.14
C ALA A 281 -38.86 10.91 18.66
N PRO A 282 -38.31 11.78 17.79
CA PRO A 282 -37.62 12.98 18.22
C PRO A 282 -38.59 14.10 18.60
N ALA A 283 -38.26 14.82 19.69
CA ALA A 283 -38.97 16.01 20.14
C ALA A 283 -38.59 17.23 19.30
N ALA A 284 -39.57 18.09 18.98
CA ALA A 284 -39.40 19.35 18.27
C ALA A 284 -38.79 20.44 19.19
N PRO A 285 -38.07 21.43 18.61
CA PRO A 285 -37.50 22.52 19.37
C PRO A 285 -38.51 23.61 19.69
N ALA A 286 -38.40 24.19 20.86
CA ALA A 286 -38.99 25.49 21.25
C ALA A 286 -37.94 26.59 21.04
#